data_980ecc7b8d956022ee108c53b846fbd3
#
_entry.id   980ecc7b8d956022ee108c53b846fbd3
#
_cell.length_a   1.000
_cell.length_b   1.000
_cell.length_c   1.000
_cell.angle_alpha   90.00
_cell.angle_beta   90.00
_cell.angle_gamma   90.00
#
_symmetry.space_group_name_H-M   'P 1'
#
loop_
_entity.id
_entity.type
_entity.pdbx_description
1 polymer ?
#
loop_
_entity_poly.entity_id
_entity_poly.type
_entity_poly.pdbx_seq_one_letter_code
_entity_poly.pdbx_strand_id
1 'polypeptide(L)'
;VLDACGKAHMLPKTETEKQEFFDVNYQGTINLCTALEKIGSPKALIFISTVAVYGCEYGELITENHPLNGDTPYAKSKIMAEKYLIKWSKGQNVTLSILRPSLLAGKDAPGNLGAMVNGIKKGYYMNIAGGKVVKSILMAEDIANILPALVKKGGIYNVCDTRQPSFGELSKSVARQLGKHKPISIPYWMAWCMAKIGDMFGSKAPINSYKLDKMTKSLTFSNKKACKELKWEPLDVLKNLKTEK
;
A
#
# COMPACT_ATOMS: atom_id res chain seq x y z
N VAL A 1 -3.36 -4.10 21.68
CA VAL A 1 -2.85 -2.80 21.15
C VAL A 1 -2.82 -2.87 19.63
N LEU A 2 -3.22 -1.79 18.95
CA LEU A 2 -3.06 -1.60 17.51
C LEU A 2 -2.08 -0.45 17.29
N ASP A 3 -0.95 -0.72 16.67
CA ASP A 3 0.00 0.29 16.22
C ASP A 3 -0.19 0.56 14.72
N ALA A 4 -0.93 1.62 14.44
CA ALA A 4 -1.17 2.16 13.10
C ALA A 4 -0.42 3.48 12.87
N CYS A 5 0.44 3.89 13.80
CA CYS A 5 1.25 5.09 13.65
C CYS A 5 2.32 4.90 12.58
N GLY A 6 2.53 5.93 11.77
CA GLY A 6 3.60 5.85 10.79
C GLY A 6 3.66 7.04 9.85
N LYS A 7 4.89 7.48 9.55
CA LYS A 7 5.17 8.42 8.47
C LYS A 7 5.19 7.67 7.15
N ALA A 8 4.38 8.10 6.18
CA ALA A 8 4.23 7.49 4.85
C ALA A 8 3.92 8.57 3.80
N HIS A 9 3.81 8.18 2.52
CA HIS A 9 3.30 9.01 1.41
C HIS A 9 4.08 10.31 1.13
N MET A 10 5.33 10.41 1.59
CA MET A 10 6.20 11.53 1.30
C MET A 10 7.49 11.03 0.63
N LEU A 11 7.95 11.76 -0.40
CA LEU A 11 9.26 11.54 -1.01
C LEU A 11 10.26 12.46 -0.29
N PRO A 12 11.17 11.92 0.53
CA PRO A 12 12.11 12.75 1.27
C PRO A 12 13.12 13.39 0.31
N LYS A 13 13.38 14.68 0.52
CA LYS A 13 14.32 15.48 -0.28
C LYS A 13 15.61 15.79 0.48
N THR A 14 15.57 15.74 1.80
CA THR A 14 16.70 16.04 2.69
C THR A 14 17.03 14.82 3.57
N GLU A 15 18.22 14.80 4.13
CA GLU A 15 18.60 13.74 5.10
C GLU A 15 17.72 13.80 6.36
N THR A 16 17.35 15.00 6.80
CA THR A 16 16.44 15.19 7.93
C THR A 16 15.08 14.53 7.65
N GLU A 17 14.50 14.77 6.47
CA GLU A 17 13.24 14.15 6.07
C GLU A 17 13.35 12.61 5.96
N LYS A 18 14.51 12.08 5.57
CA LYS A 18 14.75 10.63 5.58
C LYS A 18 14.82 10.10 7.01
N GLN A 19 15.51 10.81 7.92
CA GLN A 19 15.64 10.41 9.31
C GLN A 19 14.30 10.38 10.03
N GLU A 20 13.39 11.29 9.74
CA GLU A 20 12.04 11.31 10.32
C GLU A 20 11.25 10.02 10.08
N PHE A 21 11.50 9.26 8.99
CA PHE A 21 10.91 7.93 8.80
C PHE A 21 11.38 6.94 9.87
N PHE A 22 12.65 7.00 10.24
CA PHE A 22 13.20 6.13 11.28
C PHE A 22 12.74 6.57 12.67
N ASP A 23 12.69 7.87 12.93
CA ASP A 23 12.27 8.42 14.21
C ASP A 23 10.80 8.06 14.50
N VAL A 24 9.92 8.21 13.50
CA VAL A 24 8.50 7.91 13.67
C VAL A 24 8.21 6.41 13.60
N ASN A 25 8.67 5.72 12.54
CA ASN A 25 8.24 4.35 12.28
C ASN A 25 9.02 3.30 13.10
N TYR A 26 10.29 3.55 13.39
CA TYR A 26 11.12 2.60 14.13
C TYR A 26 11.31 3.00 15.58
N GLN A 27 11.82 4.21 15.85
CA GLN A 27 12.02 4.67 17.23
C GLN A 27 10.68 4.82 17.96
N GLY A 28 9.63 5.32 17.27
CA GLY A 28 8.28 5.37 17.80
C GLY A 28 7.75 4.00 18.24
N THR A 29 8.00 2.96 17.42
CA THR A 29 7.65 1.57 17.79
C THR A 29 8.42 1.09 19.03
N ILE A 30 9.73 1.40 19.13
CA ILE A 30 10.53 1.08 20.32
C ILE A 30 9.95 1.78 21.55
N ASN A 31 9.66 3.07 21.45
CA ASN A 31 9.10 3.86 22.54
C ASN A 31 7.75 3.31 23.01
N LEU A 32 6.89 2.90 22.08
CA LEU A 32 5.62 2.23 22.40
C LEU A 32 5.86 0.95 23.19
N CYS A 33 6.75 0.08 22.73
CA CYS A 33 7.08 -1.18 23.43
C CYS A 33 7.64 -0.94 24.82
N THR A 34 8.56 0.03 24.97
CA THR A 34 9.12 0.42 26.28
C THR A 34 8.05 0.93 27.23
N ALA A 35 7.08 1.70 26.73
CA ALA A 35 5.95 2.15 27.54
C ALA A 35 5.05 0.99 27.96
N LEU A 36 4.77 0.05 27.05
CA LEU A 36 3.98 -1.15 27.34
C LEU A 36 4.64 -2.04 28.39
N GLU A 37 5.96 -2.19 28.38
CA GLU A 37 6.69 -2.94 29.42
C GLU A 37 6.48 -2.34 30.82
N LYS A 38 6.46 -1.01 30.92
CA LYS A 38 6.30 -0.30 32.21
C LYS A 38 4.91 -0.45 32.80
N ILE A 39 3.86 -0.53 31.96
CA ILE A 39 2.47 -0.61 32.41
C ILE A 39 1.88 -2.03 32.36
N GLY A 40 2.67 -2.99 31.91
CA GLY A 40 2.27 -4.38 31.68
C GLY A 40 2.08 -4.68 30.18
N SER A 41 2.78 -5.70 29.69
CA SER A 41 2.74 -6.10 28.30
C SER A 41 1.33 -6.54 27.88
N PRO A 42 0.82 -6.13 26.70
CA PRO A 42 -0.51 -6.50 26.26
C PRO A 42 -0.56 -7.98 25.85
N LYS A 43 -1.76 -8.58 25.87
CA LYS A 43 -1.95 -9.95 25.35
C LYS A 43 -1.64 -10.05 23.84
N ALA A 44 -1.95 -9.00 23.09
CA ALA A 44 -1.70 -8.97 21.65
C ALA A 44 -1.31 -7.56 21.19
N LEU A 45 -0.41 -7.52 20.19
CA LEU A 45 -0.02 -6.31 19.47
C LEU A 45 -0.18 -6.54 17.97
N ILE A 46 -0.90 -5.64 17.30
CA ILE A 46 -1.07 -5.63 15.85
C ILE A 46 -0.30 -4.44 15.31
N PHE A 47 0.60 -4.68 14.38
CA PHE A 47 1.42 -3.65 13.72
C PHE A 47 1.02 -3.51 12.26
N ILE A 48 0.71 -2.28 11.86
CA ILE A 48 0.45 -1.96 10.45
C ILE A 48 1.78 -1.65 9.77
N SER A 49 2.27 -2.62 9.00
CA SER A 49 3.42 -2.51 8.12
C SER A 49 3.01 -2.12 6.69
N THR A 50 3.63 -2.66 5.66
CA THR A 50 3.37 -2.35 4.25
C THR A 50 3.99 -3.41 3.34
N VAL A 51 3.41 -3.63 2.16
CA VAL A 51 4.06 -4.44 1.10
C VAL A 51 5.32 -3.79 0.52
N ALA A 52 5.56 -2.50 0.78
CA ALA A 52 6.78 -1.82 0.36
C ALA A 52 8.06 -2.43 0.97
N VAL A 53 7.95 -3.19 2.06
CA VAL A 53 9.07 -3.91 2.69
C VAL A 53 9.72 -4.92 1.75
N TYR A 54 9.01 -5.41 0.73
CA TYR A 54 9.59 -6.33 -0.25
C TYR A 54 10.52 -5.66 -1.27
N GLY A 55 10.40 -4.35 -1.49
CA GLY A 55 11.22 -3.61 -2.47
C GLY A 55 10.91 -3.95 -3.94
N CYS A 56 9.76 -4.57 -4.21
CA CYS A 56 9.40 -5.00 -5.56
C CYS A 56 8.74 -3.86 -6.35
N GLU A 57 9.20 -3.60 -7.57
CA GLU A 57 8.55 -2.67 -8.50
C GLU A 57 7.56 -3.40 -9.43
N TYR A 58 7.75 -4.71 -9.63
CA TYR A 58 6.86 -5.60 -10.39
C TYR A 58 6.86 -7.00 -9.77
N GLY A 59 5.86 -7.79 -10.09
CA GLY A 59 5.72 -9.17 -9.64
C GLY A 59 4.27 -9.58 -9.53
N GLU A 60 4.03 -10.89 -9.46
CA GLU A 60 2.70 -11.45 -9.39
C GLU A 60 2.54 -12.34 -8.15
N LEU A 61 1.47 -12.09 -7.39
CA LEU A 61 1.08 -12.85 -6.22
C LEU A 61 2.23 -13.09 -5.21
N ILE A 62 3.03 -12.04 -4.97
CA ILE A 62 4.14 -12.09 -4.01
C ILE A 62 3.62 -12.50 -2.64
N THR A 63 4.25 -13.51 -2.04
CA THR A 63 3.86 -14.06 -0.74
C THR A 63 4.69 -13.47 0.41
N GLU A 64 4.28 -13.77 1.64
CA GLU A 64 4.97 -13.33 2.86
C GLU A 64 6.39 -13.87 3.02
N ASN A 65 6.73 -14.94 2.28
CA ASN A 65 8.07 -15.55 2.28
C ASN A 65 9.07 -14.82 1.38
N HIS A 66 8.62 -13.83 0.60
CA HIS A 66 9.52 -13.05 -0.25
C HIS A 66 10.52 -12.26 0.61
N PRO A 67 11.80 -12.16 0.21
CA PRO A 67 12.81 -11.37 0.91
C PRO A 67 12.40 -9.91 1.13
N LEU A 68 12.81 -9.34 2.27
CA LEU A 68 12.56 -7.94 2.62
C LEU A 68 13.68 -7.05 2.09
N ASN A 69 13.58 -6.66 0.83
CA ASN A 69 14.59 -5.89 0.09
C ASN A 69 14.21 -4.41 -0.10
N GLY A 70 13.23 -3.91 0.65
CA GLY A 70 12.82 -2.51 0.57
C GLY A 70 13.98 -1.57 0.90
N ASP A 71 14.32 -0.68 -0.03
CA ASP A 71 15.50 0.19 0.04
C ASP A 71 15.17 1.66 0.36
N THR A 72 13.90 2.06 0.22
CA THR A 72 13.45 3.41 0.58
C THR A 72 13.51 3.64 2.09
N PRO A 73 13.71 4.89 2.58
CA PRO A 73 13.68 5.20 4.02
C PRO A 73 12.41 4.68 4.71
N TYR A 74 11.26 4.80 4.06
CA TYR A 74 9.99 4.24 4.53
C TYR A 74 10.05 2.72 4.69
N ALA A 75 10.44 2.01 3.64
CA ALA A 75 10.50 0.55 3.68
C ALA A 75 11.51 0.06 4.73
N LYS A 76 12.72 0.65 4.75
CA LYS A 76 13.76 0.32 5.75
C LYS A 76 13.28 0.53 7.17
N SER A 77 12.64 1.65 7.47
CA SER A 77 12.12 1.94 8.82
C SER A 77 11.05 0.93 9.25
N LYS A 78 10.15 0.51 8.33
CA LYS A 78 9.15 -0.52 8.60
C LYS A 78 9.78 -1.91 8.77
N ILE A 79 10.78 -2.27 7.96
CA ILE A 79 11.54 -3.54 8.13
C ILE A 79 12.23 -3.59 9.49
N MET A 80 12.85 -2.49 9.93
CA MET A 80 13.50 -2.41 11.24
C MET A 80 12.48 -2.57 12.38
N ALA A 81 11.32 -1.93 12.27
CA ALA A 81 10.23 -2.06 13.23
C ALA A 81 9.68 -3.51 13.29
N GLU A 82 9.45 -4.17 12.13
CA GLU A 82 9.03 -5.57 12.10
C GLU A 82 10.04 -6.49 12.81
N LYS A 83 11.34 -6.35 12.48
CA LYS A 83 12.40 -7.17 13.10
C LYS A 83 12.48 -6.95 14.62
N TYR A 84 12.36 -5.71 15.06
CA TYR A 84 12.33 -5.38 16.49
C TYR A 84 11.12 -6.02 17.18
N LEU A 85 9.92 -5.84 16.63
CA LEU A 85 8.68 -6.38 17.21
C LEU A 85 8.68 -7.91 17.28
N ILE A 86 9.20 -8.60 16.26
CA ILE A 86 9.33 -10.07 16.26
C ILE A 86 10.21 -10.54 17.44
N LYS A 87 11.30 -9.84 17.71
CA LYS A 87 12.17 -10.17 18.85
C LYS A 87 11.51 -9.81 20.19
N TRP A 88 10.95 -8.59 20.26
CA TRP A 88 10.31 -8.07 21.47
C TRP A 88 9.11 -8.91 21.91
N SER A 89 8.22 -9.25 20.99
CA SER A 89 7.02 -10.03 21.31
C SER A 89 7.31 -11.41 21.87
N LYS A 90 8.37 -12.06 21.39
CA LYS A 90 8.85 -13.35 21.95
C LYS A 90 9.35 -13.20 23.39
N GLY A 91 10.13 -12.13 23.67
CA GLY A 91 10.63 -11.85 25.02
C GLY A 91 9.52 -11.50 26.02
N GLN A 92 8.43 -10.90 25.54
CA GLN A 92 7.31 -10.44 26.36
C GLN A 92 6.10 -11.39 26.37
N ASN A 93 6.17 -12.52 25.65
CA ASN A 93 5.04 -13.46 25.46
C ASN A 93 3.77 -12.78 24.92
N VAL A 94 3.94 -11.88 23.95
CA VAL A 94 2.86 -11.10 23.31
C VAL A 94 2.51 -11.75 21.97
N THR A 95 1.21 -11.97 21.70
CA THR A 95 0.74 -12.38 20.39
C THR A 95 0.93 -11.24 19.39
N LEU A 96 1.91 -11.37 18.48
CA LEU A 96 2.22 -10.35 17.47
C LEU A 96 1.54 -10.67 16.15
N SER A 97 0.84 -9.69 15.59
CA SER A 97 0.35 -9.70 14.21
C SER A 97 0.96 -8.55 13.42
N ILE A 98 1.54 -8.85 12.26
CA ILE A 98 2.07 -7.86 11.32
C ILE A 98 1.22 -7.90 10.06
N LEU A 99 0.55 -6.80 9.76
CA LEU A 99 -0.16 -6.63 8.49
C LEU A 99 0.72 -5.88 7.50
N ARG A 100 0.81 -6.41 6.28
CA ARG A 100 1.45 -5.76 5.14
C ARG A 100 0.37 -5.39 4.12
N PRO A 101 -0.34 -4.26 4.32
CA PRO A 101 -1.35 -3.82 3.38
C PRO A 101 -0.73 -3.41 2.06
N SER A 102 -1.47 -3.69 0.98
CA SER A 102 -1.20 -3.18 -0.35
C SER A 102 -1.69 -1.72 -0.49
N LEU A 103 -1.91 -1.23 -1.71
CA LEU A 103 -2.44 0.11 -1.93
C LEU A 103 -3.83 0.24 -1.28
N LEU A 104 -3.97 1.21 -0.36
CA LEU A 104 -5.23 1.44 0.33
C LEU A 104 -6.21 2.23 -0.55
N ALA A 105 -7.44 1.72 -0.64
CA ALA A 105 -8.59 2.38 -1.23
C ALA A 105 -9.57 2.81 -0.13
N GLY A 106 -10.17 3.98 -0.31
CA GLY A 106 -11.13 4.56 0.62
C GLY A 106 -11.42 6.00 0.26
N LYS A 107 -12.16 6.69 1.13
CA LYS A 107 -12.39 8.12 1.00
C LYS A 107 -11.04 8.84 1.05
N ASP A 108 -10.82 9.79 0.12
CA ASP A 108 -9.59 10.58 0.02
C ASP A 108 -8.30 9.75 -0.07
N ALA A 109 -8.37 8.60 -0.75
CA ALA A 109 -7.23 7.72 -0.91
C ALA A 109 -6.00 8.47 -1.45
N PRO A 110 -4.83 8.38 -0.79
CA PRO A 110 -3.63 9.07 -1.24
C PRO A 110 -2.99 8.40 -2.46
N GLY A 111 -2.00 9.07 -3.05
CA GLY A 111 -1.17 8.49 -4.10
C GLY A 111 -1.88 8.30 -5.44
N ASN A 112 -1.58 7.20 -6.13
CA ASN A 112 -2.01 6.97 -7.51
C ASN A 112 -3.53 6.81 -7.67
N LEU A 113 -4.21 6.26 -6.68
CA LEU A 113 -5.67 6.10 -6.73
C LEU A 113 -6.36 7.46 -6.61
N GLY A 114 -5.95 8.30 -5.67
CA GLY A 114 -6.45 9.66 -5.56
C GLY A 114 -6.13 10.51 -6.80
N ALA A 115 -4.93 10.37 -7.37
CA ALA A 115 -4.56 11.02 -8.62
C ALA A 115 -5.47 10.59 -9.78
N MET A 116 -5.81 9.30 -9.88
CA MET A 116 -6.79 8.78 -10.85
C MET A 116 -8.16 9.43 -10.65
N VAL A 117 -8.70 9.41 -9.43
CA VAL A 117 -10.02 10.00 -9.12
C VAL A 117 -10.05 11.48 -9.49
N ASN A 118 -9.04 12.24 -9.06
CA ASN A 118 -8.93 13.67 -9.37
C ASN A 118 -8.76 13.93 -10.87
N GLY A 119 -7.97 13.13 -11.57
CA GLY A 119 -7.79 13.23 -13.01
C GLY A 119 -9.06 12.95 -13.80
N ILE A 120 -9.87 11.99 -13.33
CA ILE A 120 -11.20 11.69 -13.92
C ILE A 120 -12.18 12.82 -13.62
N LYS A 121 -12.23 13.32 -12.38
CA LYS A 121 -13.07 14.49 -12.02
C LYS A 121 -12.79 15.67 -12.95
N LYS A 122 -11.53 15.97 -13.21
CA LYS A 122 -11.05 17.08 -14.06
C LYS A 122 -11.03 16.76 -15.56
N GLY A 123 -11.29 15.51 -15.96
CA GLY A 123 -11.41 15.11 -17.38
C GLY A 123 -10.10 14.89 -18.13
N TYR A 124 -8.95 14.84 -17.46
CA TYR A 124 -7.63 14.63 -18.13
C TYR A 124 -7.02 13.24 -17.91
N TYR A 125 -7.64 12.38 -17.11
CA TYR A 125 -7.10 11.04 -16.87
C TYR A 125 -7.22 10.17 -18.14
N MET A 126 -6.12 9.51 -18.46
CA MET A 126 -6.03 8.55 -19.58
C MET A 126 -5.45 7.23 -19.11
N ASN A 127 -5.98 6.13 -19.63
CA ASN A 127 -5.37 4.81 -19.44
C ASN A 127 -4.20 4.63 -20.43
N ILE A 128 -3.14 3.97 -20.00
CA ILE A 128 -2.02 3.60 -20.85
C ILE A 128 -2.20 2.14 -21.27
N ALA A 129 -2.06 1.84 -22.56
CA ALA A 129 -2.15 0.48 -23.12
C ALA A 129 -3.40 -0.30 -22.64
N GLY A 130 -4.56 0.36 -22.64
CA GLY A 130 -5.82 -0.23 -22.21
C GLY A 130 -6.02 -0.33 -20.72
N GLY A 131 -5.08 0.16 -19.89
CA GLY A 131 -5.17 0.08 -18.43
C GLY A 131 -5.07 -1.36 -17.90
N LYS A 132 -4.38 -2.25 -18.61
CA LYS A 132 -4.28 -3.68 -18.26
C LYS A 132 -3.47 -3.96 -16.99
N VAL A 133 -2.71 -2.99 -16.53
CA VAL A 133 -1.85 -3.12 -15.34
C VAL A 133 -2.70 -3.37 -14.10
N VAL A 134 -2.28 -4.35 -13.30
CA VAL A 134 -2.91 -4.76 -12.05
C VAL A 134 -2.01 -4.36 -10.89
N LYS A 135 -2.58 -3.72 -9.89
CA LYS A 135 -1.93 -3.51 -8.59
C LYS A 135 -2.85 -4.02 -7.50
N SER A 136 -2.29 -4.74 -6.53
CA SER A 136 -3.09 -5.13 -5.36
C SER A 136 -3.59 -3.90 -4.63
N ILE A 137 -4.86 -3.92 -4.29
CA ILE A 137 -5.54 -2.85 -3.57
C ILE A 137 -6.28 -3.47 -2.39
N LEU A 138 -6.48 -2.72 -1.33
CA LEU A 138 -7.22 -3.10 -0.13
C LEU A 138 -8.19 -1.99 0.23
N MET A 139 -9.44 -2.32 0.51
CA MET A 139 -10.35 -1.36 1.15
C MET A 139 -9.87 -1.05 2.57
N ALA A 140 -9.84 0.22 2.95
CA ALA A 140 -9.35 0.61 4.29
C ALA A 140 -10.17 -0.01 5.42
N GLU A 141 -11.48 -0.21 5.19
CA GLU A 141 -12.40 -0.85 6.12
C GLU A 141 -12.02 -2.31 6.44
N ASP A 142 -11.35 -3.00 5.52
CA ASP A 142 -10.93 -4.38 5.71
C ASP A 142 -9.91 -4.55 6.83
N ILE A 143 -9.12 -3.50 7.12
CA ILE A 143 -8.20 -3.52 8.26
C ILE A 143 -8.98 -3.68 9.57
N ALA A 144 -10.10 -2.96 9.74
CA ALA A 144 -10.93 -3.10 10.92
C ALA A 144 -11.59 -4.49 11.03
N ASN A 145 -12.06 -5.02 9.90
CA ASN A 145 -12.74 -6.32 9.83
C ASN A 145 -11.84 -7.50 10.24
N ILE A 146 -10.54 -7.41 9.96
CA ILE A 146 -9.58 -8.50 10.24
C ILE A 146 -9.03 -8.48 11.69
N LEU A 147 -9.13 -7.35 12.41
CA LEU A 147 -8.53 -7.17 13.75
C LEU A 147 -8.92 -8.26 14.77
N PRO A 148 -10.19 -8.71 14.89
CA PRO A 148 -10.57 -9.71 15.90
C PRO A 148 -9.87 -11.05 15.71
N ALA A 149 -9.63 -11.46 14.45
CA ALA A 149 -8.92 -12.70 14.14
C ALA A 149 -7.41 -12.57 14.44
N LEU A 150 -6.81 -11.42 14.18
CA LEU A 150 -5.39 -11.15 14.41
C LEU A 150 -5.02 -11.19 15.90
N VAL A 151 -5.88 -10.66 16.78
CA VAL A 151 -5.67 -10.69 18.24
C VAL A 151 -5.50 -12.11 18.77
N LYS A 152 -6.22 -13.08 18.15
CA LYS A 152 -6.21 -14.48 18.58
C LYS A 152 -5.09 -15.30 17.94
N LYS A 153 -4.77 -15.02 16.68
CA LYS A 153 -3.92 -15.91 15.87
C LYS A 153 -2.46 -15.51 15.87
N GLY A 154 -2.16 -14.22 15.78
CA GLY A 154 -0.80 -13.74 15.49
C GLY A 154 -0.35 -14.07 14.06
N GLY A 155 0.84 -13.61 13.69
CA GLY A 155 1.47 -13.94 12.39
C GLY A 155 1.69 -12.74 11.48
N ILE A 156 2.26 -12.99 10.30
CA ILE A 156 2.56 -11.97 9.28
C ILE A 156 1.68 -12.25 8.08
N TYR A 157 0.98 -11.22 7.59
CA TYR A 157 -0.03 -11.36 6.53
C TYR A 157 0.04 -10.22 5.52
N ASN A 158 0.11 -10.59 4.24
CA ASN A 158 -0.25 -9.67 3.16
C ASN A 158 -1.77 -9.50 3.13
N VAL A 159 -2.24 -8.28 3.00
CA VAL A 159 -3.67 -7.98 2.92
C VAL A 159 -3.99 -7.13 1.70
N CYS A 160 -4.85 -7.67 0.84
CA CYS A 160 -5.31 -7.05 -0.40
C CYS A 160 -6.62 -7.69 -0.85
N ASP A 161 -7.32 -7.03 -1.79
CA ASP A 161 -8.49 -7.59 -2.46
C ASP A 161 -8.13 -8.89 -3.20
N THR A 162 -8.99 -9.89 -3.12
CA THR A 162 -8.82 -11.16 -3.83
C THR A 162 -8.96 -10.98 -5.35
N ARG A 163 -9.83 -10.08 -5.80
CA ARG A 163 -10.08 -9.84 -7.22
C ARG A 163 -8.93 -9.13 -7.92
N GLN A 164 -8.26 -8.20 -7.26
CA GLN A 164 -7.14 -7.41 -7.78
C GLN A 164 -7.44 -6.77 -9.14
N PRO A 165 -8.28 -5.73 -9.19
CA PRO A 165 -8.73 -5.13 -10.45
C PRO A 165 -7.61 -4.42 -11.19
N SER A 166 -7.73 -4.38 -12.53
CA SER A 166 -6.88 -3.55 -13.37
C SER A 166 -7.19 -2.05 -13.21
N PHE A 167 -6.24 -1.18 -13.51
CA PHE A 167 -6.50 0.27 -13.54
C PHE A 167 -7.58 0.67 -14.54
N GLY A 168 -7.74 -0.08 -15.63
CA GLY A 168 -8.82 0.12 -16.60
C GLY A 168 -10.20 -0.16 -16.01
N GLU A 169 -10.35 -1.23 -15.21
CA GLU A 169 -11.60 -1.54 -14.49
C GLU A 169 -11.87 -0.50 -13.41
N LEU A 170 -10.87 -0.10 -12.64
CA LEU A 170 -10.98 0.93 -11.61
C LEU A 170 -11.40 2.27 -12.21
N SER A 171 -10.69 2.74 -13.23
CA SER A 171 -10.99 4.03 -13.86
C SER A 171 -12.37 4.08 -14.51
N LYS A 172 -12.81 2.96 -15.08
CA LYS A 172 -14.19 2.81 -15.62
C LYS A 172 -15.23 2.88 -14.49
N SER A 173 -14.97 2.22 -13.36
CA SER A 173 -15.88 2.24 -12.20
C SER A 173 -15.98 3.65 -11.60
N VAL A 174 -14.83 4.31 -11.37
CA VAL A 174 -14.74 5.68 -10.86
C VAL A 174 -15.46 6.66 -11.80
N ALA A 175 -15.20 6.60 -13.10
CA ALA A 175 -15.84 7.48 -14.07
C ALA A 175 -17.37 7.34 -14.05
N ARG A 176 -17.88 6.10 -13.98
CA ARG A 176 -19.32 5.83 -13.87
C ARG A 176 -19.93 6.45 -12.61
N GLN A 177 -19.28 6.31 -11.46
CA GLN A 177 -19.76 6.87 -10.19
C GLN A 177 -19.79 8.40 -10.21
N LEU A 178 -18.81 9.03 -10.86
CA LEU A 178 -18.71 10.48 -10.99
C LEU A 178 -19.61 11.06 -12.11
N GLY A 179 -20.33 10.22 -12.86
CA GLY A 179 -21.11 10.67 -14.03
C GLY A 179 -20.23 11.21 -15.16
N LYS A 180 -19.01 10.73 -15.29
CA LYS A 180 -18.04 11.14 -16.34
C LYS A 180 -17.92 10.08 -17.43
N HIS A 181 -17.48 10.51 -18.61
CA HIS A 181 -17.16 9.59 -19.69
C HIS A 181 -16.02 8.63 -19.29
N LYS A 182 -16.07 7.42 -19.84
CA LYS A 182 -14.98 6.44 -19.66
C LYS A 182 -13.66 7.07 -20.12
N PRO A 183 -12.60 7.00 -19.31
CA PRO A 183 -11.27 7.48 -19.70
C PRO A 183 -10.81 6.84 -21.00
N ILE A 184 -10.28 7.65 -21.91
CA ILE A 184 -9.69 7.16 -23.16
C ILE A 184 -8.43 6.37 -22.86
N SER A 185 -8.05 5.48 -23.76
CA SER A 185 -6.78 4.74 -23.68
C SER A 185 -5.84 5.22 -24.76
N ILE A 186 -4.63 5.58 -24.35
CA ILE A 186 -3.54 5.88 -25.29
C ILE A 186 -2.65 4.66 -25.49
N PRO A 187 -2.14 4.43 -26.71
CA PRO A 187 -1.16 3.38 -26.98
C PRO A 187 0.12 3.63 -26.17
N TYR A 188 0.84 2.55 -25.84
CA TYR A 188 2.09 2.65 -25.08
C TYR A 188 3.13 3.56 -25.73
N TRP A 189 3.27 3.50 -27.06
CA TRP A 189 4.25 4.32 -27.77
C TRP A 189 3.99 5.84 -27.62
N MET A 190 2.70 6.26 -27.59
CA MET A 190 2.36 7.66 -27.32
C MET A 190 2.74 8.07 -25.90
N ALA A 191 2.42 7.24 -24.92
CA ALA A 191 2.80 7.48 -23.52
C ALA A 191 4.34 7.52 -23.38
N TRP A 192 5.06 6.69 -24.12
CA TRP A 192 6.53 6.69 -24.16
C TRP A 192 7.09 8.00 -24.73
N CYS A 193 6.56 8.49 -25.85
CA CYS A 193 6.95 9.79 -26.40
C CYS A 193 6.71 10.94 -25.38
N MET A 194 5.54 10.95 -24.74
CA MET A 194 5.22 11.93 -23.69
C MET A 194 6.18 11.83 -22.51
N ALA A 195 6.53 10.61 -22.10
CA ALA A 195 7.46 10.37 -21.00
C ALA A 195 8.88 10.87 -21.34
N LYS A 196 9.35 10.70 -22.59
CA LYS A 196 10.64 11.21 -23.06
C LYS A 196 10.69 12.73 -23.03
N ILE A 197 9.61 13.40 -23.41
CA ILE A 197 9.49 14.86 -23.27
C ILE A 197 9.50 15.24 -21.78
N GLY A 198 8.77 14.47 -20.95
CA GLY A 198 8.72 14.70 -19.51
C GLY A 198 10.06 14.52 -18.79
N ASP A 199 10.97 13.68 -19.32
CA ASP A 199 12.32 13.50 -18.76
C ASP A 199 13.10 14.83 -18.72
N MET A 200 12.83 15.75 -19.66
CA MET A 200 13.45 17.09 -19.69
C MET A 200 13.02 17.98 -18.51
N PHE A 201 11.85 17.72 -17.94
CA PHE A 201 11.31 18.43 -16.76
C PHE A 201 11.51 17.69 -15.45
N GLY A 202 12.13 16.49 -15.49
CA GLY A 202 12.48 15.68 -14.34
C GLY A 202 11.27 15.24 -13.51
N SER A 203 11.40 15.34 -12.17
CA SER A 203 10.35 14.90 -11.23
C SER A 203 9.07 15.74 -11.27
N LYS A 204 9.13 16.98 -11.79
CA LYS A 204 7.99 17.91 -11.91
C LYS A 204 7.04 17.52 -13.04
N ALA A 205 7.51 16.75 -14.05
CA ALA A 205 6.66 16.30 -15.15
C ALA A 205 5.50 15.42 -14.65
N PRO A 206 4.29 15.58 -15.19
CA PRO A 206 3.15 14.69 -14.88
C PRO A 206 3.45 13.24 -15.23
N ILE A 207 4.17 12.99 -16.33
CA ILE A 207 4.70 11.69 -16.76
C ILE A 207 6.16 11.85 -17.18
N ASN A 208 7.01 10.90 -16.80
CA ASN A 208 8.39 10.73 -17.25
C ASN A 208 8.69 9.24 -17.38
N SER A 209 9.86 8.85 -17.91
CA SER A 209 10.20 7.44 -18.16
C SER A 209 10.10 6.59 -16.88
N TYR A 210 10.53 7.10 -15.73
CA TYR A 210 10.44 6.38 -14.46
C TYR A 210 8.98 6.17 -13.99
N LYS A 211 8.15 7.21 -14.11
CA LYS A 211 6.71 7.11 -13.75
C LYS A 211 5.99 6.17 -14.72
N LEU A 212 6.29 6.25 -16.04
CA LEU A 212 5.70 5.38 -17.04
C LEU A 212 6.01 3.92 -16.76
N ASP A 213 7.27 3.59 -16.45
CA ASP A 213 7.68 2.22 -16.10
C ASP A 213 6.88 1.69 -14.92
N LYS A 214 6.75 2.47 -13.85
CA LYS A 214 5.93 2.11 -12.67
C LYS A 214 4.43 1.97 -13.00
N MET A 215 3.91 2.73 -13.95
CA MET A 215 2.50 2.69 -14.35
C MET A 215 2.17 1.55 -15.30
N THR A 216 3.17 0.89 -15.88
CA THR A 216 2.98 -0.14 -16.91
C THR A 216 3.37 -1.55 -16.45
N LYS A 217 3.89 -1.70 -15.24
CA LYS A 217 4.23 -3.00 -14.65
C LYS A 217 3.22 -3.39 -13.57
N SER A 218 2.72 -4.63 -13.65
CA SER A 218 1.86 -5.18 -12.60
C SER A 218 2.65 -5.51 -11.34
N LEU A 219 2.02 -5.29 -10.19
CA LEU A 219 2.58 -5.65 -8.89
C LEU A 219 1.45 -6.13 -7.99
N THR A 220 1.42 -7.43 -7.76
CA THR A 220 0.36 -8.07 -6.98
C THR A 220 0.91 -8.92 -5.85
N PHE A 221 0.13 -9.01 -4.77
CA PHE A 221 0.48 -9.75 -3.57
C PHE A 221 -0.57 -10.82 -3.31
N SER A 222 -0.16 -11.93 -2.72
CA SER A 222 -1.07 -13.02 -2.35
C SER A 222 -1.64 -12.76 -0.96
N ASN A 223 -2.96 -12.78 -0.84
CA ASN A 223 -3.69 -12.74 0.43
C ASN A 223 -4.14 -14.13 0.90
N LYS A 224 -3.73 -15.20 0.19
CA LYS A 224 -4.20 -16.58 0.44
C LYS A 224 -3.97 -17.02 1.89
N LYS A 225 -2.84 -16.63 2.48
CA LYS A 225 -2.53 -16.96 3.87
C LYS A 225 -3.51 -16.30 4.83
N ALA A 226 -3.75 -14.99 4.67
CA ALA A 226 -4.71 -14.25 5.49
C ALA A 226 -6.12 -14.84 5.37
N CYS A 227 -6.62 -15.04 4.15
CA CYS A 227 -7.94 -15.63 3.93
C CYS A 227 -8.08 -17.01 4.58
N LYS A 228 -7.08 -17.90 4.41
CA LYS A 228 -7.12 -19.26 4.95
C LYS A 228 -7.02 -19.31 6.47
N GLU A 229 -6.03 -18.61 7.04
CA GLU A 229 -5.71 -18.72 8.46
C GLU A 229 -6.63 -17.88 9.34
N LEU A 230 -7.08 -16.74 8.86
CA LEU A 230 -7.93 -15.82 9.61
C LEU A 230 -9.42 -15.94 9.25
N LYS A 231 -9.75 -16.82 8.27
CA LYS A 231 -11.11 -16.93 7.71
C LYS A 231 -11.67 -15.58 7.27
N TRP A 232 -10.80 -14.78 6.67
CA TRP A 232 -11.09 -13.41 6.25
C TRP A 232 -11.48 -13.38 4.77
N GLU A 233 -12.56 -12.68 4.49
CA GLU A 233 -13.05 -12.42 3.13
C GLU A 233 -12.93 -10.91 2.86
N PRO A 234 -11.98 -10.47 2.00
CA PRO A 234 -11.82 -9.06 1.70
C PRO A 234 -12.98 -8.51 0.88
N LEU A 235 -13.25 -7.22 1.08
CA LEU A 235 -14.22 -6.49 0.29
C LEU A 235 -13.73 -6.32 -1.15
N ASP A 236 -14.63 -6.57 -2.13
CA ASP A 236 -14.35 -6.29 -3.55
C ASP A 236 -14.24 -4.78 -3.76
N VAL A 237 -13.04 -4.30 -4.12
CA VAL A 237 -12.75 -2.87 -4.29
C VAL A 237 -13.65 -2.24 -5.36
N LEU A 238 -13.96 -2.94 -6.46
CA LEU A 238 -14.82 -2.37 -7.52
C LEU A 238 -16.26 -2.14 -7.08
N LYS A 239 -16.73 -2.90 -6.08
CA LYS A 239 -18.10 -2.77 -5.54
C LYS A 239 -18.16 -1.76 -4.41
N ASN A 240 -17.12 -1.70 -3.58
CA ASN A 240 -17.13 -0.97 -2.31
C ASN A 240 -16.44 0.40 -2.38
N LEU A 241 -15.54 0.63 -3.36
CA LEU A 241 -14.93 1.94 -3.54
C LEU A 241 -16.00 2.97 -3.91
N LYS A 242 -16.26 3.91 -3.00
CA LYS A 242 -17.18 5.05 -3.22
C LYS A 242 -16.36 6.29 -3.49
N THR A 243 -16.69 6.97 -4.59
CA THR A 243 -16.11 8.28 -4.93
C THR A 243 -17.18 9.33 -4.76
N GLU A 244 -16.92 10.33 -3.92
CA GLU A 244 -17.85 11.48 -3.78
C GLU A 244 -17.82 12.34 -5.05
N LYS A 245 -19.00 12.81 -5.44
CA LYS A 245 -19.21 13.72 -6.58
C LYS A 245 -18.55 15.08 -6.34
#